data_f9b4a07a14ede2a65b400c30e6f21c5e
#
_entry.id   f9b4a07a14ede2a65b400c30e6f21c5e
#
_cell.length_a   1.000
_cell.length_b   1.000
_cell.length_c   1.000
_cell.angle_alpha   90.00
_cell.angle_beta   90.00
_cell.angle_gamma   90.00
#
_symmetry.space_group_name_H-M   'P 1'
#
loop_
_entity.id
_entity.type
_entity.pdbx_description
1 polymer ?
#
loop_
_entity_poly.entity_id
_entity_poly.type
_entity_poly.pdbx_seq_one_letter_code
_entity_poly.pdbx_strand_id
1 'polypeptide(L)'
;NQGSTIVAESSRYRRVSALKSAQDVRQHLADLDVELPLDDGILTAPTSPLAASLPVGDGLVAGNRFCIHPMEGWDGTEDGRPTDNVRRRWRNFGISGAKLIWGGEACAVVPEGRANPNQLMAREESRQGLAELHELIFQAHGERFGETDDFVVGLQLTHSGRFCRPFSKARMEPVIAHHHPILDRKFHIDAEQPLITDDELRRIIDCYITGAKIAHDIGYHFVDVKHCHGYLGHELLGAHTRPGDFGGSFENRTRFLREIVDGIRAATGGGGKPIAIGVRLSAFDFVPFMPDPDGAVGNKLGPGIPEDFSDYLPYDYGF
;
A
#
# COMPACT_ATOMS: atom_id res chain seq x y z
N ASN A 1 33.16 22.67 -11.67
CA ASN A 1 33.80 21.57 -10.91
C ASN A 1 32.88 20.74 -10.00
N GLN A 2 31.56 21.01 -9.99
CA GLN A 2 30.62 20.19 -9.19
C GLN A 2 30.14 18.93 -9.95
N GLY A 3 30.18 18.92 -11.28
CA GLY A 3 29.81 17.74 -12.07
C GLY A 3 30.79 16.55 -11.94
N SER A 4 32.03 16.81 -11.54
CA SER A 4 33.05 15.76 -11.29
C SER A 4 32.78 15.01 -9.98
N THR A 5 32.17 15.66 -8.98
CA THR A 5 31.92 15.06 -7.67
C THR A 5 30.75 14.06 -7.71
N ILE A 6 29.69 14.37 -8.47
CA ILE A 6 28.50 13.49 -8.57
C ILE A 6 28.80 12.20 -9.34
N VAL A 7 29.62 12.26 -10.38
CA VAL A 7 30.05 11.06 -11.12
C VAL A 7 31.00 10.20 -10.27
N ALA A 8 31.84 10.81 -9.44
CA ALA A 8 32.70 10.10 -8.50
C ALA A 8 31.90 9.41 -7.36
N GLU A 9 30.83 10.05 -6.87
CA GLU A 9 29.95 9.44 -5.85
C GLU A 9 29.17 8.26 -6.39
N SER A 10 28.62 8.30 -7.60
CA SER A 10 27.92 7.15 -8.18
C SER A 10 28.82 5.94 -8.41
N SER A 11 30.14 6.12 -8.55
CA SER A 11 31.12 5.03 -8.62
C SER A 11 31.48 4.43 -7.25
N ARG A 12 31.19 5.15 -6.17
CA ARG A 12 31.44 4.69 -4.79
C ARG A 12 30.52 3.51 -4.42
N TYR A 13 29.28 3.49 -4.95
CA TYR A 13 28.31 2.43 -4.66
C TYR A 13 28.31 1.39 -5.77
N ARG A 14 28.82 0.19 -5.46
CA ARG A 14 28.85 -0.93 -6.40
C ARG A 14 27.43 -1.50 -6.58
N ARG A 15 27.08 -1.89 -7.80
CA ARG A 15 25.84 -2.63 -8.03
C ARG A 15 25.87 -3.96 -7.28
N VAL A 16 24.76 -4.35 -6.64
CA VAL A 16 24.64 -5.62 -5.92
C VAL A 16 25.03 -6.81 -6.82
N SER A 17 24.66 -6.78 -8.10
CA SER A 17 25.02 -7.81 -9.08
C SER A 17 26.53 -7.94 -9.36
N ALA A 18 27.34 -6.96 -8.96
CA ALA A 18 28.80 -7.00 -9.09
C ALA A 18 29.49 -7.61 -7.84
N LEU A 19 28.76 -7.79 -6.74
CA LEU A 19 29.22 -8.44 -5.52
C LEU A 19 28.90 -9.93 -5.62
N LYS A 20 29.91 -10.76 -5.85
CA LYS A 20 29.73 -12.19 -6.18
C LYS A 20 29.85 -13.12 -4.97
N SER A 21 30.36 -12.62 -3.85
CA SER A 21 30.57 -13.38 -2.62
C SER A 21 30.27 -12.54 -1.38
N ALA A 22 30.07 -13.21 -0.24
CA ALA A 22 29.98 -12.53 1.06
C ALA A 22 31.25 -11.70 1.36
N GLN A 23 32.39 -12.16 0.93
CA GLN A 23 33.65 -11.41 1.08
C GLN A 23 33.66 -10.11 0.27
N ASP A 24 33.14 -10.10 -0.96
CA ASP A 24 33.02 -8.88 -1.77
C ASP A 24 32.08 -7.86 -1.10
N VAL A 25 30.98 -8.35 -0.47
CA VAL A 25 30.06 -7.50 0.27
C VAL A 25 30.75 -6.90 1.49
N ARG A 26 31.44 -7.70 2.31
CA ARG A 26 32.18 -7.20 3.48
C ARG A 26 33.23 -6.17 3.12
N GLN A 27 34.00 -6.44 2.06
CA GLN A 27 34.99 -5.47 1.60
C GLN A 27 34.33 -4.16 1.16
N HIS A 28 33.22 -4.26 0.43
CA HIS A 28 32.50 -3.06 -0.01
C HIS A 28 31.91 -2.26 1.16
N LEU A 29 31.38 -2.94 2.18
CA LEU A 29 30.89 -2.30 3.40
C LEU A 29 32.04 -1.61 4.17
N ALA A 30 33.20 -2.26 4.26
CA ALA A 30 34.39 -1.67 4.87
C ALA A 30 34.88 -0.42 4.09
N ASP A 31 34.88 -0.47 2.75
CA ASP A 31 35.24 0.67 1.90
C ASP A 31 34.29 1.87 2.08
N LEU A 32 33.05 1.62 2.50
CA LEU A 32 32.03 2.62 2.79
C LEU A 32 32.00 3.09 4.25
N ASP A 33 32.80 2.47 5.12
CA ASP A 33 32.75 2.65 6.58
C ASP A 33 31.35 2.37 7.15
N VAL A 34 30.71 1.27 6.67
CA VAL A 34 29.37 0.83 7.08
C VAL A 34 29.47 -0.51 7.79
N GLU A 35 28.90 -0.58 8.99
CA GLU A 35 28.76 -1.81 9.74
C GLU A 35 27.38 -2.42 9.47
N LEU A 36 27.32 -3.61 8.85
CA LEU A 36 26.11 -4.35 8.58
C LEU A 36 26.32 -5.83 8.90
N PRO A 37 25.47 -6.44 9.75
CA PRO A 37 25.53 -7.88 10.01
C PRO A 37 25.36 -8.68 8.71
N LEU A 38 26.25 -9.62 8.48
CA LEU A 38 26.23 -10.49 7.31
C LEU A 38 26.66 -11.91 7.71
N ASP A 39 25.77 -12.87 7.53
CA ASP A 39 26.05 -14.28 7.77
C ASP A 39 26.95 -14.89 6.69
N ASP A 40 27.80 -15.84 7.07
CA ASP A 40 28.70 -16.53 6.13
C ASP A 40 27.97 -17.57 5.27
N GLY A 41 26.87 -18.08 5.76
CA GLY A 41 26.09 -19.11 5.10
C GLY A 41 24.60 -18.89 5.17
N ILE A 42 23.89 -19.45 4.20
CA ILE A 42 22.42 -19.44 4.17
C ILE A 42 21.92 -20.75 4.79
N LEU A 43 21.14 -20.61 5.85
CA LEU A 43 20.43 -21.75 6.45
C LEU A 43 19.25 -22.16 5.53
N THR A 44 19.09 -23.46 5.33
CA THR A 44 17.95 -24.03 4.59
C THR A 44 16.79 -24.37 5.53
N ALA A 45 15.59 -24.51 4.99
CA ALA A 45 14.46 -25.00 5.76
C ALA A 45 14.76 -26.43 6.33
N PRO A 46 14.24 -26.76 7.53
CA PRO A 46 13.38 -25.97 8.42
C PRO A 46 14.13 -25.01 9.36
N THR A 47 15.47 -25.01 9.36
CA THR A 47 16.30 -24.22 10.30
C THR A 47 16.48 -22.76 9.90
N SER A 48 16.12 -22.42 8.66
CA SER A 48 16.17 -21.01 8.17
C SER A 48 15.21 -20.12 8.98
N PRO A 49 15.67 -18.94 9.42
CA PRO A 49 14.78 -17.96 10.06
C PRO A 49 13.57 -17.58 9.20
N LEU A 50 13.69 -17.64 7.86
CA LEU A 50 12.59 -17.37 6.93
C LEU A 50 11.54 -18.50 6.89
N ALA A 51 11.92 -19.71 7.29
CA ALA A 51 11.00 -20.85 7.39
C ALA A 51 10.26 -20.89 8.74
N ALA A 52 10.66 -20.09 9.72
CA ALA A 52 10.00 -20.05 11.02
C ALA A 52 8.60 -19.43 10.91
N SER A 53 7.64 -19.99 11.61
CA SER A 53 6.30 -19.43 11.73
C SER A 53 6.32 -18.03 12.34
N LEU A 54 5.32 -17.21 12.02
CA LEU A 54 5.19 -15.83 12.47
C LEU A 54 3.78 -15.57 13.03
N PRO A 55 3.62 -15.28 14.30
CA PRO A 55 2.38 -14.72 14.82
C PRO A 55 2.13 -13.35 14.20
N VAL A 56 0.97 -13.16 13.57
CA VAL A 56 0.62 -11.90 12.89
C VAL A 56 -0.48 -11.10 13.61
N GLY A 57 -0.84 -11.51 14.81
CA GLY A 57 -1.88 -10.88 15.62
C GLY A 57 -3.22 -11.62 15.58
N ASP A 58 -4.10 -11.29 16.51
CA ASP A 58 -5.45 -11.84 16.64
C ASP A 58 -5.52 -13.40 16.61
N GLY A 59 -4.45 -14.08 17.06
CA GLY A 59 -4.34 -15.53 17.04
C GLY A 59 -4.07 -16.13 15.66
N LEU A 60 -3.77 -15.30 14.66
CA LEU A 60 -3.33 -15.76 13.34
C LEU A 60 -1.83 -16.06 13.36
N VAL A 61 -1.45 -17.17 12.74
CA VAL A 61 -0.04 -17.58 12.61
C VAL A 61 0.25 -17.92 11.16
N ALA A 62 1.16 -17.20 10.53
CA ALA A 62 1.67 -17.53 9.21
C ALA A 62 2.77 -18.60 9.33
N GLY A 63 2.73 -19.64 8.48
CA GLY A 63 3.63 -20.79 8.55
C GLY A 63 5.08 -20.50 8.16
N ASN A 64 5.36 -19.33 7.58
CA ASN A 64 6.71 -18.85 7.33
C ASN A 64 6.73 -17.30 7.28
N ARG A 65 7.91 -16.72 7.08
CA ARG A 65 8.11 -15.26 7.09
C ARG A 65 8.12 -14.63 5.69
N PHE A 66 7.58 -15.31 4.69
CA PHE A 66 7.37 -14.73 3.38
C PHE A 66 5.98 -14.10 3.28
N CYS A 67 5.93 -12.84 2.87
CA CYS A 67 4.70 -12.08 2.71
C CYS A 67 4.57 -11.55 1.27
N ILE A 68 3.41 -11.77 0.66
CA ILE A 68 3.03 -11.09 -0.58
C ILE A 68 2.25 -9.83 -0.22
N HIS A 69 2.80 -8.68 -0.62
CA HIS A 69 2.18 -7.39 -0.41
C HIS A 69 1.07 -7.11 -1.43
N PRO A 70 0.06 -6.31 -1.04
CA PRO A 70 -1.01 -5.94 -1.96
C PRO A 70 -0.49 -5.00 -3.04
N MET A 71 -1.03 -5.15 -4.23
CA MET A 71 -0.80 -4.28 -5.37
C MET A 71 -2.13 -3.87 -6.00
N GLU A 72 -2.16 -2.72 -6.62
CA GLU A 72 -3.30 -2.32 -7.44
C GLU A 72 -3.14 -2.92 -8.82
N GLY A 73 -3.95 -3.93 -9.15
CA GLY A 73 -4.07 -4.46 -10.48
C GLY A 73 -4.76 -3.45 -11.40
N TRP A 74 -4.33 -3.40 -12.67
CA TRP A 74 -4.91 -2.57 -13.71
C TRP A 74 -5.57 -3.44 -14.79
N ASP A 75 -6.00 -4.61 -14.42
CA ASP A 75 -6.44 -5.67 -15.31
C ASP A 75 -7.73 -6.38 -14.84
N GLY A 76 -8.46 -5.78 -13.91
CA GLY A 76 -9.85 -6.15 -13.62
C GLY A 76 -10.81 -5.62 -14.69
N THR A 77 -12.09 -5.93 -14.53
CA THR A 77 -13.15 -5.36 -15.35
C THR A 77 -13.49 -3.92 -14.92
N GLU A 78 -14.16 -3.16 -15.77
CA GLU A 78 -14.59 -1.79 -15.42
C GLU A 78 -15.61 -1.74 -14.28
N ASP A 79 -16.35 -2.82 -14.04
CA ASP A 79 -17.25 -2.96 -12.90
C ASP A 79 -16.58 -3.55 -11.64
N GLY A 80 -15.24 -3.69 -11.66
CA GLY A 80 -14.44 -4.04 -10.49
C GLY A 80 -14.38 -5.52 -10.16
N ARG A 81 -14.60 -6.42 -11.13
CA ARG A 81 -14.53 -7.88 -10.98
C ARG A 81 -13.23 -8.45 -11.51
N PRO A 82 -12.82 -9.65 -11.07
CA PRO A 82 -11.61 -10.29 -11.57
C PRO A 82 -11.74 -10.76 -13.02
N THR A 83 -10.71 -10.52 -13.82
CA THR A 83 -10.48 -11.13 -15.12
C THR A 83 -9.63 -12.39 -14.98
N ASP A 84 -9.39 -13.12 -16.09
CA ASP A 84 -8.50 -14.28 -16.09
C ASP A 84 -7.05 -13.92 -15.73
N ASN A 85 -6.60 -12.69 -16.02
CA ASN A 85 -5.29 -12.21 -15.60
C ASN A 85 -5.20 -12.07 -14.07
N VAL A 86 -6.25 -11.52 -13.44
CA VAL A 86 -6.36 -11.43 -11.98
C VAL A 86 -6.40 -12.82 -11.37
N ARG A 87 -7.23 -13.74 -11.90
CA ARG A 87 -7.31 -15.13 -11.42
C ARG A 87 -5.96 -15.84 -11.51
N ARG A 88 -5.26 -15.71 -12.64
CA ARG A 88 -3.90 -16.27 -12.80
C ARG A 88 -2.93 -15.72 -11.77
N ARG A 89 -2.97 -14.41 -11.48
CA ARG A 89 -2.11 -13.79 -10.48
C ARG A 89 -2.40 -14.33 -9.07
N TRP A 90 -3.66 -14.44 -8.68
CA TRP A 90 -4.04 -14.99 -7.38
C TRP A 90 -3.67 -16.47 -7.24
N ARG A 91 -3.85 -17.25 -8.30
CA ARG A 91 -3.35 -18.63 -8.34
C ARG A 91 -1.84 -18.68 -8.12
N ASN A 92 -1.08 -17.78 -8.74
CA ASN A 92 0.37 -17.69 -8.55
C ASN A 92 0.74 -17.31 -7.12
N PHE A 93 -0.04 -16.48 -6.44
CA PHE A 93 0.16 -16.22 -5.01
C PHE A 93 -0.02 -17.50 -4.19
N GLY A 94 -1.06 -18.28 -4.45
CA GLY A 94 -1.28 -19.57 -3.78
C GLY A 94 -0.12 -20.55 -3.95
N ILE A 95 0.45 -20.70 -5.14
CA ILE A 95 1.55 -21.62 -5.41
C ILE A 95 2.94 -21.06 -5.09
N SER A 96 3.04 -19.83 -4.61
CA SER A 96 4.33 -19.18 -4.31
C SER A 96 5.08 -19.77 -3.12
N GLY A 97 4.34 -20.38 -2.18
CA GLY A 97 4.87 -20.84 -0.90
C GLY A 97 4.92 -19.79 0.21
N ALA A 98 4.62 -18.51 -0.07
CA ALA A 98 4.42 -17.51 0.97
C ALA A 98 3.19 -17.89 1.81
N LYS A 99 3.31 -17.82 3.12
CA LYS A 99 2.23 -18.18 4.06
C LYS A 99 1.43 -16.97 4.56
N LEU A 100 1.82 -15.75 4.15
CA LEU A 100 1.07 -14.53 4.41
C LEU A 100 0.80 -13.78 3.10
N ILE A 101 -0.46 -13.63 2.76
CA ILE A 101 -0.90 -12.79 1.64
C ILE A 101 -1.53 -11.53 2.24
N TRP A 102 -0.76 -10.42 2.26
CA TRP A 102 -1.20 -9.17 2.87
C TRP A 102 -2.10 -8.38 1.92
N GLY A 103 -3.28 -8.94 1.65
CA GLY A 103 -4.31 -8.27 0.89
C GLY A 103 -4.41 -8.62 -0.60
N GLY A 104 -3.51 -9.42 -1.15
CA GLY A 104 -3.50 -9.85 -2.57
C GLY A 104 -3.66 -8.71 -3.57
N GLU A 105 -4.81 -8.06 -3.56
CA GLU A 105 -5.14 -6.84 -4.31
C GLU A 105 -5.54 -5.71 -3.36
N ALA A 106 -5.30 -4.46 -3.79
CA ALA A 106 -5.88 -3.27 -3.17
C ALA A 106 -7.23 -2.98 -3.83
N CYS A 107 -8.32 -3.37 -3.17
CA CYS A 107 -9.66 -3.20 -3.67
C CYS A 107 -10.23 -1.84 -3.28
N ALA A 108 -10.75 -1.06 -4.25
CA ALA A 108 -11.41 0.19 -3.96
C ALA A 108 -12.77 -0.06 -3.29
N VAL A 109 -13.10 0.74 -2.29
CA VAL A 109 -14.39 0.61 -1.58
C VAL A 109 -15.53 1.36 -2.27
N VAL A 110 -15.19 2.32 -3.17
CA VAL A 110 -16.16 3.08 -3.99
C VAL A 110 -15.60 3.27 -5.40
N PRO A 111 -16.46 3.39 -6.43
CA PRO A 111 -16.00 3.55 -7.81
C PRO A 111 -15.13 4.78 -8.04
N GLU A 112 -15.51 5.92 -7.47
CA GLU A 112 -14.77 7.19 -7.57
C GLU A 112 -13.42 7.17 -6.83
N GLY A 113 -13.23 6.24 -5.89
CA GLY A 113 -11.99 6.05 -5.13
C GLY A 113 -10.94 5.19 -5.82
N ARG A 114 -11.15 4.73 -7.04
CA ARG A 114 -10.21 3.88 -7.79
C ARG A 114 -8.98 4.63 -8.28
N ALA A 115 -7.82 3.97 -8.23
CA ALA A 115 -6.57 4.45 -8.83
C ALA A 115 -6.54 4.28 -10.36
N ASN A 116 -7.39 3.41 -10.90
CA ASN A 116 -7.57 3.20 -12.35
C ASN A 116 -8.93 2.54 -12.63
N PRO A 117 -9.47 2.64 -13.87
CA PRO A 117 -10.79 2.11 -14.20
C PRO A 117 -10.93 0.59 -14.04
N ASN A 118 -9.82 -0.13 -14.07
CA ASN A 118 -9.78 -1.59 -14.02
C ASN A 118 -9.32 -2.13 -12.65
N GLN A 119 -9.42 -1.34 -11.60
CA GLN A 119 -9.14 -1.78 -10.23
C GLN A 119 -10.30 -2.60 -9.68
N LEU A 120 -9.98 -3.69 -8.96
CA LEU A 120 -10.98 -4.46 -8.23
C LEU A 120 -11.68 -3.59 -7.18
N MET A 121 -12.92 -3.91 -6.88
CA MET A 121 -13.70 -3.23 -5.86
C MET A 121 -14.19 -4.21 -4.78
N ALA A 122 -14.24 -3.72 -3.53
CA ALA A 122 -14.78 -4.46 -2.38
C ALA A 122 -16.20 -3.94 -2.07
N ARG A 123 -17.17 -4.38 -2.87
CA ARG A 123 -18.57 -3.99 -2.75
C ARG A 123 -19.48 -5.16 -3.13
N GLU A 124 -20.77 -5.06 -2.85
CA GLU A 124 -21.69 -6.19 -2.98
C GLU A 124 -21.72 -6.77 -4.40
N GLU A 125 -21.67 -5.92 -5.42
CA GLU A 125 -21.70 -6.35 -6.82
C GLU A 125 -20.44 -7.13 -7.24
N SER A 126 -19.34 -7.01 -6.49
CA SER A 126 -18.09 -7.73 -6.71
C SER A 126 -17.89 -8.92 -5.76
N ARG A 127 -18.80 -9.14 -4.80
CA ARG A 127 -18.71 -10.18 -3.76
C ARG A 127 -18.36 -11.54 -4.33
N GLN A 128 -19.08 -11.98 -5.37
CA GLN A 128 -18.87 -13.28 -5.99
C GLN A 128 -17.45 -13.40 -6.55
N GLY A 129 -16.94 -12.37 -7.23
CA GLY A 129 -15.59 -12.39 -7.77
C GLY A 129 -14.51 -12.43 -6.68
N LEU A 130 -14.72 -11.75 -5.54
CA LEU A 130 -13.82 -11.83 -4.39
C LEU A 130 -13.85 -13.22 -3.73
N ALA A 131 -15.02 -13.86 -3.67
CA ALA A 131 -15.16 -15.24 -3.17
C ALA A 131 -14.44 -16.24 -4.09
N GLU A 132 -14.59 -16.11 -5.41
CA GLU A 132 -13.86 -16.92 -6.39
C GLU A 132 -12.33 -16.80 -6.24
N LEU A 133 -11.81 -15.58 -6.00
CA LEU A 133 -10.38 -15.36 -5.77
C LEU A 133 -9.91 -16.00 -4.45
N HIS A 134 -10.71 -15.91 -3.40
CA HIS A 134 -10.42 -16.55 -2.12
C HIS A 134 -10.36 -18.06 -2.26
N GLU A 135 -11.37 -18.69 -2.87
CA GLU A 135 -11.40 -20.12 -3.12
C GLU A 135 -10.19 -20.56 -3.97
N LEU A 136 -9.92 -19.85 -5.06
CA LEU A 136 -8.84 -20.15 -6.01
C LEU A 136 -7.47 -20.15 -5.33
N ILE A 137 -7.18 -19.17 -4.45
CA ILE A 137 -5.87 -19.07 -3.80
C ILE A 137 -5.67 -20.21 -2.79
N PHE A 138 -6.71 -20.57 -2.01
CA PHE A 138 -6.66 -21.68 -1.08
C PHE A 138 -6.55 -23.02 -1.79
N GLN A 139 -7.33 -23.24 -2.86
CA GLN A 139 -7.23 -24.44 -3.68
C GLN A 139 -5.81 -24.58 -4.26
N ALA A 140 -5.27 -23.53 -4.88
CA ALA A 140 -3.94 -23.57 -5.49
C ALA A 140 -2.83 -23.84 -4.45
N HIS A 141 -2.97 -23.29 -3.24
CA HIS A 141 -2.04 -23.54 -2.14
C HIS A 141 -2.12 -24.98 -1.65
N GLY A 142 -3.33 -25.48 -1.38
CA GLY A 142 -3.57 -26.86 -0.93
C GLY A 142 -3.12 -27.91 -1.95
N GLU A 143 -3.38 -27.71 -3.24
CA GLU A 143 -2.89 -28.60 -4.32
C GLU A 143 -1.36 -28.67 -4.36
N ARG A 144 -0.67 -27.59 -4.03
CA ARG A 144 0.79 -27.51 -4.12
C ARG A 144 1.51 -27.96 -2.86
N PHE A 145 0.97 -27.66 -1.66
CA PHE A 145 1.65 -27.81 -0.38
C PHE A 145 0.91 -28.73 0.61
N GLY A 146 -0.34 -29.08 0.34
CA GLY A 146 -1.17 -29.97 1.15
C GLY A 146 -1.91 -29.29 2.29
N GLU A 147 -1.22 -28.45 3.09
CA GLU A 147 -1.78 -27.82 4.29
C GLU A 147 -2.09 -26.34 4.06
N THR A 148 -3.21 -25.88 4.62
CA THR A 148 -3.68 -24.48 4.53
C THR A 148 -3.93 -23.82 5.89
N ASP A 149 -3.80 -24.54 6.99
CA ASP A 149 -4.11 -24.04 8.35
C ASP A 149 -3.18 -22.90 8.79
N ASP A 150 -1.98 -22.83 8.23
CA ASP A 150 -0.97 -21.81 8.46
C ASP A 150 -0.86 -20.78 7.30
N PHE A 151 -1.85 -20.80 6.39
CA PHE A 151 -1.91 -19.91 5.24
C PHE A 151 -2.86 -18.75 5.52
N VAL A 152 -2.33 -17.57 5.79
CA VAL A 152 -3.08 -16.37 6.18
C VAL A 152 -3.29 -15.47 4.98
N VAL A 153 -4.55 -15.19 4.66
CA VAL A 153 -4.95 -14.38 3.50
C VAL A 153 -5.84 -13.23 3.94
N GLY A 154 -5.45 -12.01 3.58
CA GLY A 154 -6.22 -10.79 3.80
C GLY A 154 -6.68 -10.13 2.52
N LEU A 155 -7.45 -9.05 2.66
CA LEU A 155 -7.90 -8.17 1.58
C LEU A 155 -7.59 -6.72 1.93
N GLN A 156 -6.89 -5.99 1.05
CA GLN A 156 -6.64 -4.57 1.28
C GLN A 156 -7.81 -3.73 0.76
N LEU A 157 -8.30 -2.83 1.60
CA LEU A 157 -9.34 -1.85 1.28
C LEU A 157 -8.70 -0.47 1.07
N THR A 158 -9.13 0.24 0.02
CA THR A 158 -8.49 1.50 -0.37
C THR A 158 -9.46 2.53 -0.95
N HIS A 159 -9.07 3.81 -0.83
CA HIS A 159 -9.59 4.94 -1.59
C HIS A 159 -8.39 5.80 -2.02
N SER A 160 -8.22 5.98 -3.33
CA SER A 160 -6.98 6.54 -3.87
C SER A 160 -6.81 8.05 -3.67
N GLY A 161 -7.84 8.76 -3.21
CA GLY A 161 -7.75 10.17 -2.85
C GLY A 161 -7.28 11.04 -3.99
N ARG A 162 -6.21 11.78 -3.78
CA ARG A 162 -5.56 12.65 -4.77
C ARG A 162 -5.17 11.92 -6.06
N PHE A 163 -4.94 10.60 -6.01
CA PHE A 163 -4.51 9.78 -7.14
C PHE A 163 -5.66 9.10 -7.88
N CYS A 164 -6.92 9.47 -7.62
CA CYS A 164 -8.07 8.85 -8.27
C CYS A 164 -8.03 9.02 -9.79
N ARG A 165 -8.31 7.89 -10.48
CA ARG A 165 -8.51 7.79 -11.94
C ARG A 165 -9.65 6.82 -12.24
N PRO A 166 -10.86 7.11 -11.76
CA PRO A 166 -11.94 6.11 -11.73
C PRO A 166 -12.45 5.70 -13.11
N PHE A 167 -12.36 6.60 -14.12
CA PHE A 167 -13.00 6.41 -15.42
C PHE A 167 -12.04 6.44 -16.60
N SER A 168 -10.79 6.86 -16.40
CA SER A 168 -9.80 6.96 -17.48
C SER A 168 -8.39 6.73 -16.96
N LYS A 169 -7.60 5.89 -17.64
CA LYS A 169 -6.17 5.70 -17.32
C LYS A 169 -5.34 6.97 -17.56
N ALA A 170 -5.81 7.85 -18.44
CA ALA A 170 -5.09 9.05 -18.84
C ALA A 170 -5.44 10.30 -18.01
N ARG A 171 -6.62 10.32 -17.38
CA ARG A 171 -7.12 11.49 -16.65
C ARG A 171 -7.27 11.20 -15.17
N MET A 172 -6.66 12.05 -14.35
CA MET A 172 -6.90 12.06 -12.91
C MET A 172 -8.18 12.82 -12.59
N GLU A 173 -8.88 12.35 -11.58
CA GLU A 173 -10.05 12.98 -10.96
C GLU A 173 -9.82 13.03 -9.44
N PRO A 174 -8.92 13.92 -8.97
CA PRO A 174 -8.47 13.94 -7.59
C PRO A 174 -9.62 14.21 -6.60
N VAL A 175 -9.66 13.41 -5.55
CA VAL A 175 -10.47 13.66 -4.35
C VAL A 175 -9.50 14.04 -3.24
N ILE A 176 -9.50 15.31 -2.83
CA ILE A 176 -8.50 15.87 -1.92
C ILE A 176 -9.08 16.15 -0.54
N ALA A 177 -8.33 15.82 0.51
CA ALA A 177 -8.71 16.12 1.89
C ALA A 177 -8.32 17.55 2.31
N HIS A 178 -7.23 18.08 1.78
CA HIS A 178 -6.77 19.46 1.98
C HIS A 178 -5.96 19.91 0.79
N HIS A 179 -5.82 21.23 0.61
CA HIS A 179 -4.89 21.80 -0.36
C HIS A 179 -3.46 21.68 0.17
N HIS A 180 -2.56 21.24 -0.70
CA HIS A 180 -1.14 21.12 -0.40
C HIS A 180 -0.32 21.84 -1.50
N PRO A 181 0.40 22.92 -1.20
CA PRO A 181 1.01 23.79 -2.21
C PRO A 181 1.89 23.06 -3.23
N ILE A 182 2.71 22.11 -2.76
CA ILE A 182 3.60 21.33 -3.62
C ILE A 182 2.82 20.28 -4.42
N LEU A 183 1.96 19.51 -3.76
CA LEU A 183 1.22 18.43 -4.41
C LEU A 183 0.18 18.97 -5.38
N ASP A 184 -0.51 20.07 -5.05
CA ASP A 184 -1.48 20.71 -5.94
C ASP A 184 -0.80 21.19 -7.22
N ARG A 185 0.36 21.85 -7.10
CA ARG A 185 1.18 22.23 -8.26
C ARG A 185 1.63 21.01 -9.07
N LYS A 186 2.13 19.97 -8.41
CA LYS A 186 2.64 18.74 -9.06
C LYS A 186 1.57 17.97 -9.81
N PHE A 187 0.36 17.94 -9.29
CA PHE A 187 -0.77 17.22 -9.87
C PHE A 187 -1.76 18.12 -10.62
N HIS A 188 -1.42 19.38 -10.84
CA HIS A 188 -2.23 20.37 -11.55
C HIS A 188 -3.65 20.48 -10.97
N ILE A 189 -3.74 20.50 -9.63
CA ILE A 189 -4.99 20.68 -8.90
C ILE A 189 -5.27 22.18 -8.83
N ASP A 190 -6.49 22.56 -9.22
CA ASP A 190 -6.94 23.95 -9.16
C ASP A 190 -7.08 24.39 -7.69
N ALA A 191 -6.71 25.64 -7.40
CA ALA A 191 -6.85 26.22 -6.06
C ALA A 191 -8.31 26.26 -5.57
N GLU A 192 -9.26 26.29 -6.51
CA GLU A 192 -10.71 26.26 -6.23
C GLU A 192 -11.27 24.83 -6.21
N GLN A 193 -10.46 23.80 -6.37
CA GLN A 193 -10.91 22.39 -6.27
C GLN A 193 -11.57 22.19 -4.90
N PRO A 194 -12.84 21.73 -4.84
CA PRO A 194 -13.48 21.51 -3.56
C PRO A 194 -12.80 20.37 -2.79
N LEU A 195 -12.70 20.53 -1.48
CA LEU A 195 -12.29 19.47 -0.58
C LEU A 195 -13.43 18.48 -0.42
N ILE A 196 -13.09 17.19 -0.24
CA ILE A 196 -14.08 16.20 0.15
C ILE A 196 -14.79 16.62 1.44
N THR A 197 -16.10 16.54 1.49
CA THR A 197 -16.89 16.92 2.66
C THR A 197 -16.82 15.90 3.79
N ASP A 198 -17.17 16.31 5.01
CA ASP A 198 -17.25 15.38 6.14
C ASP A 198 -18.35 14.33 5.96
N ASP A 199 -19.45 14.66 5.30
CA ASP A 199 -20.52 13.71 4.98
C ASP A 199 -20.09 12.67 3.95
N GLU A 200 -19.32 13.07 2.94
CA GLU A 200 -18.71 12.13 1.99
C GLU A 200 -17.69 11.21 2.68
N LEU A 201 -16.90 11.73 3.61
CA LEU A 201 -15.99 10.90 4.41
C LEU A 201 -16.74 9.87 5.25
N ARG A 202 -17.86 10.24 5.89
CA ARG A 202 -18.71 9.29 6.63
C ARG A 202 -19.28 8.21 5.71
N ARG A 203 -19.76 8.59 4.53
CA ARG A 203 -20.21 7.62 3.52
C ARG A 203 -19.09 6.66 3.10
N ILE A 204 -17.86 7.15 2.93
CA ILE A 204 -16.72 6.31 2.59
C ILE A 204 -16.35 5.38 3.74
N ILE A 205 -16.43 5.82 5.00
CA ILE A 205 -16.26 4.97 6.19
C ILE A 205 -17.24 3.80 6.15
N ASP A 206 -18.52 4.05 5.87
CA ASP A 206 -19.55 3.00 5.73
C ASP A 206 -19.22 2.01 4.60
N CYS A 207 -18.60 2.49 3.51
CA CYS A 207 -18.16 1.63 2.41
C CYS A 207 -16.94 0.75 2.82
N TYR A 208 -16.00 1.26 3.63
CA TYR A 208 -14.93 0.43 4.20
C TYR A 208 -15.50 -0.66 5.11
N ILE A 209 -16.46 -0.32 5.97
CA ILE A 209 -17.14 -1.28 6.86
C ILE A 209 -17.85 -2.36 6.03
N THR A 210 -18.55 -1.97 4.98
CA THR A 210 -19.24 -2.90 4.05
C THR A 210 -18.23 -3.82 3.37
N GLY A 211 -17.13 -3.28 2.83
CA GLY A 211 -16.07 -4.08 2.21
C GLY A 211 -15.43 -5.08 3.17
N ALA A 212 -15.21 -4.67 4.42
CA ALA A 212 -14.69 -5.56 5.46
C ALA A 212 -15.69 -6.66 5.85
N LYS A 213 -16.99 -6.34 5.93
CA LYS A 213 -18.04 -7.32 6.18
C LYS A 213 -18.11 -8.36 5.04
N ILE A 214 -18.00 -7.92 3.79
CA ILE A 214 -17.93 -8.83 2.63
C ILE A 214 -16.73 -9.76 2.75
N ALA A 215 -15.55 -9.24 3.07
CA ALA A 215 -14.34 -10.06 3.26
C ALA A 215 -14.52 -11.06 4.41
N HIS A 216 -15.09 -10.65 5.54
CA HIS A 216 -15.40 -11.52 6.67
C HIS A 216 -16.36 -12.66 6.28
N ASP A 217 -17.46 -12.33 5.62
CA ASP A 217 -18.49 -13.31 5.21
C ASP A 217 -17.96 -14.33 4.17
N ILE A 218 -16.97 -13.95 3.35
CA ILE A 218 -16.27 -14.82 2.40
C ILE A 218 -15.29 -15.76 3.12
N GLY A 219 -14.66 -15.31 4.22
CA GLY A 219 -13.69 -16.08 4.98
C GLY A 219 -12.25 -15.57 4.91
N TYR A 220 -12.01 -14.34 4.44
CA TYR A 220 -10.70 -13.72 4.59
C TYR A 220 -10.34 -13.57 6.07
N HIS A 221 -9.08 -13.80 6.43
CA HIS A 221 -8.63 -13.78 7.82
C HIS A 221 -8.55 -12.38 8.39
N PHE A 222 -8.23 -11.41 7.55
CA PHE A 222 -8.13 -10.00 7.94
C PHE A 222 -8.44 -9.07 6.77
N VAL A 223 -8.71 -7.82 7.08
CA VAL A 223 -8.68 -6.71 6.12
C VAL A 223 -7.55 -5.76 6.48
N ASP A 224 -6.93 -5.17 5.47
CA ASP A 224 -5.92 -4.14 5.62
C ASP A 224 -6.48 -2.79 5.16
N VAL A 225 -6.54 -1.82 6.07
CA VAL A 225 -7.00 -0.46 5.78
C VAL A 225 -5.83 0.37 5.29
N LYS A 226 -5.83 0.74 4.00
CA LYS A 226 -4.70 1.46 3.40
C LYS A 226 -4.64 2.92 3.84
N HIS A 227 -3.62 3.26 4.65
CA HIS A 227 -3.30 4.60 5.15
C HIS A 227 -1.87 5.02 4.79
N CYS A 228 -1.49 4.86 3.52
CA CYS A 228 -0.15 5.13 3.03
C CYS A 228 -0.16 5.67 1.59
N HIS A 229 1.00 6.02 1.05
CA HIS A 229 1.24 6.42 -0.35
C HIS A 229 0.51 7.70 -0.78
N GLY A 230 0.21 8.61 0.12
CA GLY A 230 -0.53 9.83 -0.21
C GLY A 230 -2.00 9.61 -0.60
N TYR A 231 -2.56 8.41 -0.33
CA TYR A 231 -3.96 8.11 -0.57
C TYR A 231 -4.86 8.76 0.49
N LEU A 232 -6.17 8.72 0.32
CA LEU A 232 -7.12 9.48 1.13
C LEU A 232 -6.87 9.34 2.66
N GLY A 233 -6.72 8.11 3.16
CA GLY A 233 -6.45 7.87 4.57
C GLY A 233 -5.13 8.46 5.05
N HIS A 234 -4.06 8.39 4.23
CA HIS A 234 -2.78 9.01 4.53
C HIS A 234 -2.88 10.53 4.50
N GLU A 235 -3.51 11.09 3.47
CA GLU A 235 -3.68 12.55 3.32
C GLU A 235 -4.45 13.16 4.50
N LEU A 236 -5.45 12.45 5.03
CA LEU A 236 -6.19 12.88 6.23
C LEU A 236 -5.31 12.96 7.48
N LEU A 237 -4.29 12.12 7.62
CA LEU A 237 -3.35 12.21 8.75
C LEU A 237 -2.55 13.53 8.73
N GLY A 238 -2.25 14.06 7.54
CA GLY A 238 -1.59 15.34 7.31
C GLY A 238 -2.53 16.56 7.20
N ALA A 239 -3.83 16.40 7.38
CA ALA A 239 -4.84 17.42 7.12
C ALA A 239 -4.95 18.50 8.22
N HIS A 240 -3.84 19.15 8.56
CA HIS A 240 -3.76 20.16 9.65
C HIS A 240 -4.62 21.40 9.37
N THR A 241 -4.74 21.80 8.10
CA THR A 241 -5.49 23.01 7.69
C THR A 241 -6.93 22.72 7.27
N ARG A 242 -7.32 21.43 7.20
CA ARG A 242 -8.67 21.04 6.84
C ARG A 242 -9.65 21.49 7.92
N PRO A 243 -10.75 22.18 7.58
CA PRO A 243 -11.85 22.43 8.52
C PRO A 243 -12.68 21.16 8.78
N GLY A 244 -13.51 21.19 9.83
CA GLY A 244 -14.48 20.13 10.13
C GLY A 244 -13.94 19.01 11.03
N ASP A 245 -14.67 17.90 11.04
CA ASP A 245 -14.47 16.82 12.01
C ASP A 245 -13.26 15.92 11.69
N PHE A 246 -12.71 16.01 10.47
CA PHE A 246 -11.63 15.16 9.98
C PHE A 246 -10.32 15.94 9.72
N GLY A 247 -10.15 17.11 10.33
CA GLY A 247 -8.97 17.95 10.14
C GLY A 247 -8.57 18.73 11.38
N GLY A 248 -7.41 19.39 11.33
CA GLY A 248 -6.89 20.23 12.41
C GLY A 248 -6.24 19.43 13.52
N SER A 249 -6.97 19.12 14.60
CA SER A 249 -6.41 18.39 15.75
C SER A 249 -6.01 16.95 15.42
N PHE A 250 -5.13 16.39 16.23
CA PHE A 250 -4.70 14.98 16.06
C PHE A 250 -5.90 14.03 16.15
N GLU A 251 -6.83 14.26 17.07
CA GLU A 251 -8.06 13.47 17.23
C GLU A 251 -8.90 13.49 15.95
N ASN A 252 -9.03 14.63 15.31
CA ASN A 252 -9.81 14.77 14.08
C ASN A 252 -9.10 14.13 12.90
N ARG A 253 -7.80 14.38 12.72
CA ARG A 253 -7.02 13.79 11.62
C ARG A 253 -6.93 12.27 11.68
N THR A 254 -7.02 11.67 12.86
CA THR A 254 -7.05 10.21 13.05
C THR A 254 -8.47 9.63 13.09
N ARG A 255 -9.51 10.46 13.10
CA ARG A 255 -10.90 10.05 13.22
C ARG A 255 -11.33 9.07 12.13
N PHE A 256 -10.98 9.33 10.89
CA PHE A 256 -11.34 8.49 9.76
C PHE A 256 -10.90 7.03 9.98
N LEU A 257 -9.64 6.81 10.35
CA LEU A 257 -9.14 5.47 10.64
C LEU A 257 -9.83 4.84 11.86
N ARG A 258 -10.02 5.60 12.94
CA ARG A 258 -10.64 5.08 14.17
C ARG A 258 -12.08 4.67 13.94
N GLU A 259 -12.87 5.49 13.25
CA GLU A 259 -14.27 5.17 12.94
C GLU A 259 -14.39 3.96 12.00
N ILE A 260 -13.48 3.79 11.02
CA ILE A 260 -13.41 2.57 10.20
C ILE A 260 -13.14 1.35 11.08
N VAL A 261 -12.14 1.40 11.95
CA VAL A 261 -11.76 0.28 12.82
C VAL A 261 -12.90 -0.10 13.77
N ASP A 262 -13.52 0.89 14.42
CA ASP A 262 -14.62 0.66 15.35
C ASP A 262 -15.86 0.09 14.61
N GLY A 263 -16.16 0.64 13.44
CA GLY A 263 -17.27 0.17 12.61
C GLY A 263 -17.07 -1.26 12.09
N ILE A 264 -15.86 -1.62 11.65
CA ILE A 264 -15.52 -2.99 11.24
C ILE A 264 -15.69 -3.96 12.41
N ARG A 265 -15.17 -3.64 13.59
CA ARG A 265 -15.32 -4.46 14.81
C ARG A 265 -16.77 -4.66 15.19
N ALA A 266 -17.57 -3.60 15.13
CA ALA A 266 -19.00 -3.68 15.42
C ALA A 266 -19.75 -4.55 14.39
N ALA A 267 -19.46 -4.38 13.10
CA ALA A 267 -20.15 -5.07 12.02
C ALA A 267 -19.80 -6.55 11.90
N THR A 268 -18.61 -6.97 12.32
CA THR A 268 -18.11 -8.35 12.18
C THR A 268 -18.10 -9.14 13.50
N GLY A 269 -18.27 -8.47 14.66
CA GLY A 269 -18.20 -9.10 15.99
C GLY A 269 -19.50 -9.76 16.49
N GLY A 270 -20.62 -9.60 15.81
CA GLY A 270 -21.95 -9.98 16.29
C GLY A 270 -22.30 -11.48 16.37
N GLY A 271 -21.43 -12.37 15.95
CA GLY A 271 -21.73 -13.83 15.90
C GLY A 271 -20.51 -14.73 16.10
N GLY A 272 -19.37 -14.19 16.47
CA GLY A 272 -18.14 -14.95 16.59
C GLY A 272 -16.93 -14.05 16.77
N LYS A 273 -15.77 -14.52 16.32
CA LYS A 273 -14.55 -13.72 16.31
C LYS A 273 -14.64 -12.67 15.19
N PRO A 274 -14.47 -11.37 15.49
CA PRO A 274 -14.44 -10.34 14.45
C PRO A 274 -13.26 -10.59 13.50
N ILE A 275 -13.37 -10.09 12.26
CA ILE A 275 -12.26 -10.13 11.32
C ILE A 275 -11.07 -9.34 11.89
N ALA A 276 -9.85 -9.85 11.73
CA ALA A 276 -8.65 -9.13 12.13
C ALA A 276 -8.44 -7.89 11.24
N ILE A 277 -7.84 -6.85 11.80
CA ILE A 277 -7.64 -5.58 11.10
C ILE A 277 -6.14 -5.27 11.07
N GLY A 278 -5.59 -5.21 9.86
CA GLY A 278 -4.29 -4.64 9.57
C GLY A 278 -4.43 -3.20 9.09
N VAL A 279 -3.37 -2.43 9.23
CA VAL A 279 -3.27 -1.07 8.68
C VAL A 279 -1.90 -0.90 8.04
N ARG A 280 -1.88 -0.60 6.75
CA ARG A 280 -0.64 -0.15 6.11
C ARG A 280 -0.53 1.36 6.28
N LEU A 281 0.28 1.76 7.25
CA LEU A 281 0.41 3.15 7.69
C LEU A 281 1.73 3.74 7.20
N SER A 282 1.70 4.94 6.61
CA SER A 282 2.89 5.79 6.50
C SER A 282 3.12 6.48 7.84
N ALA A 283 4.27 6.20 8.45
CA ALA A 283 4.61 6.73 9.78
C ALA A 283 5.23 8.14 9.72
N PHE A 284 5.67 8.55 8.53
CA PHE A 284 6.26 9.86 8.27
C PHE A 284 6.15 10.18 6.77
N ASP A 285 6.24 11.45 6.45
CA ASP A 285 6.23 11.95 5.09
C ASP A 285 7.63 12.29 4.60
N PHE A 286 7.83 12.19 3.28
CA PHE A 286 9.05 12.63 2.64
C PHE A 286 8.84 13.98 2.00
N VAL A 287 9.87 14.81 2.00
CA VAL A 287 9.91 16.00 1.16
C VAL A 287 9.81 15.54 -0.30
N PRO A 288 8.87 16.08 -1.09
CA PRO A 288 8.81 15.79 -2.51
C PRO A 288 10.09 16.18 -3.23
N PHE A 289 10.47 15.36 -4.21
CA PHE A 289 11.64 15.59 -5.06
C PHE A 289 11.21 15.89 -6.49
N MET A 290 11.97 16.75 -7.17
CA MET A 290 11.84 17.04 -8.59
C MET A 290 13.16 16.75 -9.32
N PRO A 291 13.15 16.46 -10.62
CA PRO A 291 14.39 16.38 -11.38
C PRO A 291 15.09 17.75 -11.38
N ASP A 292 16.40 17.74 -11.12
CA ASP A 292 17.23 18.95 -11.24
C ASP A 292 17.21 19.45 -12.71
N PRO A 293 16.67 20.64 -12.98
CA PRO A 293 16.62 21.17 -14.34
C PRO A 293 18.01 21.43 -14.93
N ASP A 294 18.98 21.76 -14.08
CA ASP A 294 20.36 22.05 -14.50
C ASP A 294 21.21 20.79 -14.66
N GLY A 295 20.74 19.67 -14.10
CA GLY A 295 21.40 18.37 -14.16
C GLY A 295 20.97 17.49 -15.34
N ALA A 296 20.06 17.96 -16.20
CA ALA A 296 19.58 17.20 -17.36
C ALA A 296 20.65 17.09 -18.46
N VAL A 297 20.83 15.87 -18.99
CA VAL A 297 21.78 15.61 -20.10
C VAL A 297 21.06 14.91 -21.25
N GLY A 298 20.86 15.60 -22.35
CA GLY A 298 20.09 15.12 -23.48
C GLY A 298 18.64 14.81 -23.07
N ASN A 299 18.17 13.56 -23.31
CA ASN A 299 16.82 13.12 -22.92
C ASN A 299 16.75 12.53 -21.50
N LYS A 300 17.84 12.58 -20.73
CA LYS A 300 17.86 12.06 -19.36
C LYS A 300 17.49 13.17 -18.39
N LEU A 301 16.57 12.86 -17.48
CA LEU A 301 16.24 13.72 -16.36
C LEU A 301 17.48 13.93 -15.48
N GLY A 302 17.61 15.08 -14.87
CA GLY A 302 18.61 15.36 -13.85
C GLY A 302 18.41 14.50 -12.59
N PRO A 303 19.38 14.51 -11.68
CA PRO A 303 19.23 13.85 -10.37
C PRO A 303 18.04 14.46 -9.62
N GLY A 304 17.48 13.69 -8.67
CA GLY A 304 16.43 14.21 -7.80
C GLY A 304 16.97 15.26 -6.84
N ILE A 305 16.33 16.42 -6.79
CA ILE A 305 16.57 17.45 -5.78
C ILE A 305 15.28 17.69 -4.99
N PRO A 306 15.35 18.06 -3.70
CA PRO A 306 14.16 18.36 -2.93
C PRO A 306 13.44 19.57 -3.55
N GLU A 307 12.11 19.54 -3.55
CA GLU A 307 11.27 20.70 -3.87
C GLU A 307 11.59 21.84 -2.89
N ASP A 308 11.55 23.06 -3.37
CA ASP A 308 11.62 24.22 -2.50
C ASP A 308 10.29 24.38 -1.75
N PHE A 309 10.36 24.33 -0.43
CA PHE A 309 9.23 24.41 0.50
C PHE A 309 9.48 25.40 1.64
N SER A 310 10.45 26.31 1.47
CA SER A 310 10.82 27.30 2.49
C SER A 310 9.66 28.22 2.89
N ASP A 311 8.72 28.45 1.97
CA ASP A 311 7.54 29.30 2.16
C ASP A 311 6.29 28.53 2.64
N TYR A 312 6.38 27.22 2.80
CA TYR A 312 5.24 26.39 3.20
C TYR A 312 5.19 26.18 4.70
N LEU A 313 3.96 25.92 5.19
CA LEU A 313 3.73 25.70 6.61
C LEU A 313 4.49 24.46 7.10
N PRO A 314 4.92 24.44 8.38
CA PRO A 314 5.76 23.38 8.95
C PRO A 314 4.93 22.14 9.31
N TYR A 315 4.22 21.58 8.35
CA TYR A 315 3.49 20.33 8.49
C TYR A 315 3.63 19.52 7.22
N ASP A 316 3.32 18.27 7.34
CA ASP A 316 3.53 17.15 6.46
C ASP A 316 3.54 17.46 4.96
N TYR A 317 4.52 16.93 4.28
CA TYR A 317 4.71 17.01 2.83
C TYR A 317 4.16 15.81 2.07
N GLY A 318 3.50 14.94 2.76
CA GLY A 318 2.79 13.73 2.46
C GLY A 318 2.93 13.07 1.11
N PHE A 319 3.49 11.91 1.14
CA PHE A 319 3.35 10.90 0.11
C PHE A 319 3.00 9.57 0.76
#